data_01ec78c8dfcac88847214700b14f3314
#
_entry.id   01ec78c8dfcac88847214700b14f3314
#
_cell.length_a   1.000
_cell.length_b   1.000
_cell.length_c   1.000
_cell.angle_alpha   90.00
_cell.angle_beta   90.00
_cell.angle_gamma   90.00
#
_symmetry.space_group_name_H-M   'P 1'
#
loop_
_entity.id
_entity.type
_entity.pdbx_description
1 polymer ?
#
loop_
_entity_poly.entity_id
_entity_poly.type
_entity_poly.pdbx_seq_one_letter_code
_entity_poly.pdbx_strand_id
1 'polypeptide(L)'
;MFEIKKFEKEDIRKVIAFEQELRKQEPDTYYWEPDETYARQLEQSFDDPRFNTALSFIALKGDCVIGRIDASLIASRSDASCFSAYLDWISVLKSERHHQVAQALLNELKAECRARGAGLLIALMANNEEAQRFYRNVEDASIHDTGIWIEIK
;
A
#
# COMPACT_ATOMS: atom_id res chain seq x y z
N MET A 1 14.69 13.49 -7.04
CA MET A 1 15.20 12.19 -6.57
C MET A 1 14.42 11.83 -5.31
N PHE A 2 13.97 10.60 -5.15
CA PHE A 2 13.26 10.09 -3.97
C PHE A 2 13.91 8.75 -3.55
N GLU A 3 13.64 8.31 -2.34
CA GLU A 3 14.07 7.01 -1.81
C GLU A 3 12.87 6.21 -1.30
N ILE A 4 12.98 4.90 -1.29
CA ILE A 4 11.99 4.00 -0.69
C ILE A 4 12.57 3.45 0.61
N LYS A 5 11.78 3.49 1.68
CA LYS A 5 12.12 2.84 2.95
C LYS A 5 10.93 2.13 3.55
N LYS A 6 11.19 1.22 4.46
CA LYS A 6 10.15 0.59 5.29
C LYS A 6 9.48 1.65 6.16
N PHE A 7 8.17 1.57 6.28
CA PHE A 7 7.41 2.42 7.19
C PHE A 7 7.64 1.99 8.65
N GLU A 8 8.02 2.95 9.49
CA GLU A 8 8.35 2.74 10.90
C GLU A 8 7.57 3.72 11.79
N LYS A 9 7.54 3.50 13.11
CA LYS A 9 6.78 4.35 14.06
C LYS A 9 7.16 5.83 13.98
N GLU A 10 8.44 6.13 13.79
CA GLU A 10 8.92 7.51 13.67
C GLU A 10 8.41 8.24 12.42
N ASP A 11 7.96 7.51 11.42
CA ASP A 11 7.44 8.11 10.19
C ASP A 11 5.95 8.49 10.28
N ILE A 12 5.24 8.10 11.35
CA ILE A 12 3.79 8.29 11.48
C ILE A 12 3.39 9.74 11.20
N ARG A 13 4.10 10.73 11.77
CA ARG A 13 3.76 12.15 11.57
C ARG A 13 3.95 12.59 10.11
N LYS A 14 4.96 12.06 9.43
CA LYS A 14 5.18 12.32 7.99
C LYS A 14 4.09 11.67 7.14
N VAL A 15 3.65 10.47 7.51
CA VAL A 15 2.54 9.77 6.84
C VAL A 15 1.23 10.52 7.05
N ILE A 16 0.93 11.03 8.25
CA ILE A 16 -0.26 11.87 8.50
C ILE A 16 -0.25 13.12 7.60
N ALA A 17 0.88 13.81 7.53
CA ALA A 17 1.01 14.98 6.65
C ALA A 17 0.80 14.63 5.16
N PHE A 18 1.35 13.51 4.71
CA PHE A 18 1.13 12.97 3.38
C PHE A 18 -0.35 12.69 3.11
N GLU A 19 -1.02 11.99 4.03
CA GLU A 19 -2.42 11.64 3.93
C GLU A 19 -3.34 12.89 3.91
N GLN A 20 -2.99 13.93 4.67
CA GLN A 20 -3.68 15.21 4.63
C GLN A 20 -3.52 15.92 3.28
N GLU A 21 -2.29 15.92 2.75
CA GLU A 21 -2.02 16.52 1.44
C GLU A 21 -2.69 15.74 0.30
N LEU A 22 -2.70 14.42 0.38
CA LEU A 22 -3.38 13.56 -0.59
C LEU A 22 -4.87 13.91 -0.71
N ARG A 23 -5.55 14.16 0.42
CA ARG A 23 -6.97 14.55 0.45
C ARG A 23 -7.22 15.94 -0.11
N LYS A 24 -6.32 16.88 0.10
CA LYS A 24 -6.42 18.21 -0.53
C LYS A 24 -6.32 18.12 -2.05
N GLN A 25 -5.49 17.21 -2.55
CA GLN A 25 -5.31 17.01 -4.00
C GLN A 25 -6.45 16.19 -4.62
N GLU A 26 -7.13 15.33 -3.83
CA GLU A 26 -8.20 14.42 -4.29
C GLU A 26 -9.30 14.31 -3.22
N PRO A 27 -10.09 15.39 -2.99
CA PRO A 27 -11.04 15.46 -1.87
C PRO A 27 -12.18 14.44 -1.96
N ASP A 28 -12.55 14.00 -3.17
CA ASP A 28 -13.68 13.09 -3.39
C ASP A 28 -13.29 11.59 -3.36
N THR A 29 -12.03 11.28 -3.09
CA THR A 29 -11.53 9.90 -3.22
C THR A 29 -11.41 9.18 -1.88
N TYR A 30 -11.24 9.89 -0.78
CA TYR A 30 -10.90 9.31 0.53
C TYR A 30 -11.95 9.61 1.58
N TYR A 31 -12.30 8.58 2.40
CA TYR A 31 -13.43 8.63 3.34
C TYR A 31 -13.01 8.85 4.81
N TRP A 32 -11.75 8.59 5.16
CA TRP A 32 -11.29 8.74 6.54
C TRP A 32 -10.46 10.02 6.71
N GLU A 33 -10.48 10.55 7.93
CA GLU A 33 -9.70 11.73 8.28
C GLU A 33 -8.35 11.33 8.89
N PRO A 34 -7.22 11.84 8.38
CA PRO A 34 -5.89 11.59 8.96
C PRO A 34 -5.64 12.49 10.17
N ASP A 35 -6.41 12.28 11.21
CA ASP A 35 -6.39 13.01 12.47
C ASP A 35 -5.53 12.30 13.55
N GLU A 36 -5.58 12.81 14.79
CA GLU A 36 -4.89 12.21 15.93
C GLU A 36 -5.41 10.82 16.29
N THR A 37 -6.65 10.50 15.98
CA THR A 37 -7.19 9.17 16.19
C THR A 37 -6.56 8.18 15.23
N TYR A 38 -6.45 8.55 13.97
CA TYR A 38 -5.77 7.75 12.95
C TYR A 38 -4.27 7.58 13.28
N ALA A 39 -3.60 8.64 13.73
CA ALA A 39 -2.20 8.56 14.16
C ALA A 39 -1.99 7.54 15.29
N ARG A 40 -2.88 7.53 16.30
CA ARG A 40 -2.84 6.55 17.38
C ARG A 40 -3.11 5.12 16.91
N GLN A 41 -4.02 4.94 15.95
CA GLN A 41 -4.29 3.63 15.34
C GLN A 41 -3.07 3.10 14.60
N LEU A 42 -2.39 3.95 13.83
CA LEU A 42 -1.12 3.57 13.18
C LEU A 42 -0.06 3.18 14.21
N GLU A 43 0.10 3.94 15.28
CA GLU A 43 1.05 3.61 16.34
C GLU A 43 0.73 2.26 17.00
N GLN A 44 -0.52 2.03 17.36
CA GLN A 44 -0.96 0.78 17.96
C GLN A 44 -0.76 -0.43 17.05
N SER A 45 -0.88 -0.25 15.73
CA SER A 45 -0.71 -1.33 14.76
C SER A 45 0.67 -1.98 14.80
N PHE A 46 1.70 -1.25 15.21
CA PHE A 46 3.07 -1.81 15.32
C PHE A 46 3.22 -2.83 16.46
N ASP A 47 2.38 -2.75 17.47
CA ASP A 47 2.40 -3.65 18.63
C ASP A 47 1.25 -4.67 18.59
N ASP A 48 0.38 -4.62 17.60
CA ASP A 48 -0.77 -5.50 17.44
C ASP A 48 -0.41 -6.74 16.61
N PRO A 49 -0.54 -7.96 17.18
CA PRO A 49 -0.20 -9.20 16.47
C PRO A 49 -1.01 -9.44 15.18
N ARG A 50 -2.15 -8.79 15.00
CA ARG A 50 -2.93 -8.86 13.75
C ARG A 50 -2.15 -8.30 12.54
N PHE A 51 -1.16 -7.43 12.79
CA PHE A 51 -0.32 -6.81 11.75
C PHE A 51 1.05 -7.48 11.59
N ASN A 52 1.29 -8.67 12.20
CA ASN A 52 2.57 -9.37 12.05
C ASN A 52 2.93 -9.73 10.60
N THR A 53 1.92 -9.81 9.73
CA THR A 53 2.10 -10.08 8.30
C THR A 53 2.10 -8.81 7.44
N ALA A 54 1.98 -7.63 8.05
CA ALA A 54 1.95 -6.36 7.33
C ALA A 54 3.30 -6.01 6.72
N LEU A 55 3.24 -5.52 5.49
CA LEU A 55 4.37 -5.05 4.70
C LEU A 55 4.05 -3.62 4.26
N SER A 56 4.78 -2.64 4.79
CA SER A 56 4.50 -1.23 4.53
C SER A 56 5.77 -0.50 4.14
N PHE A 57 5.70 0.26 3.04
CA PHE A 57 6.80 1.09 2.54
C PHE A 57 6.32 2.50 2.22
N ILE A 58 7.22 3.46 2.35
CA ILE A 58 7.00 4.86 2.01
C ILE A 58 8.05 5.35 1.02
N ALA A 59 7.66 6.26 0.16
CA ALA A 59 8.55 7.01 -0.72
C ALA A 59 8.80 8.39 -0.12
N LEU A 60 10.06 8.76 0.07
CA LEU A 60 10.48 10.04 0.64
C LEU A 60 11.15 10.91 -0.41
N LYS A 61 10.77 12.18 -0.45
CA LYS A 61 11.47 13.23 -1.20
C LYS A 61 11.94 14.29 -0.20
N GLY A 62 13.22 14.26 0.15
CA GLY A 62 13.71 14.92 1.35
C GLY A 62 13.01 14.34 2.59
N ASP A 63 12.45 15.20 3.43
CA ASP A 63 11.72 14.77 4.63
C ASP A 63 10.22 14.52 4.43
N CYS A 64 9.72 14.67 3.20
CA CYS A 64 8.30 14.54 2.90
C CYS A 64 7.97 13.17 2.32
N VAL A 65 6.95 12.50 2.85
CA VAL A 65 6.35 11.33 2.22
C VAL A 65 5.57 11.77 0.98
N ILE A 66 5.84 11.13 -0.15
CA ILE A 66 5.19 11.41 -1.43
C ILE A 66 4.40 10.21 -1.98
N GLY A 67 4.52 9.06 -1.35
CA GLY A 67 3.80 7.84 -1.69
C GLY A 67 3.91 6.80 -0.59
N ARG A 68 2.94 5.88 -0.56
CA ARG A 68 2.85 4.79 0.41
C ARG A 68 2.27 3.54 -0.24
N ILE A 69 2.73 2.38 0.21
CA ILE A 69 2.19 1.08 -0.17
C ILE A 69 2.08 0.20 1.07
N ASP A 70 0.95 -0.51 1.20
CA ASP A 70 0.68 -1.45 2.28
C ASP A 70 0.17 -2.78 1.71
N ALA A 71 0.66 -3.89 2.25
CA ALA A 71 0.19 -5.23 1.92
C ALA A 71 0.26 -6.13 3.14
N SER A 72 -0.40 -7.28 3.05
CA SER A 72 -0.37 -8.32 4.08
C SER A 72 -0.10 -9.69 3.46
N LEU A 73 0.61 -10.55 4.17
CA LEU A 73 0.78 -11.94 3.78
C LEU A 73 -0.45 -12.74 4.17
N ILE A 74 -0.92 -13.58 3.26
CA ILE A 74 -2.07 -14.47 3.45
C ILE A 74 -1.59 -15.91 3.31
N ALA A 75 -1.77 -16.69 4.38
CA ALA A 75 -1.51 -18.13 4.36
C ALA A 75 -2.77 -18.89 3.97
N SER A 76 -2.63 -19.92 3.13
CA SER A 76 -3.69 -20.85 2.78
C SER A 76 -3.43 -22.21 3.41
N ARG A 77 -4.48 -22.87 3.93
CA ARG A 77 -4.38 -24.26 4.42
C ARG A 77 -4.19 -25.28 3.31
N SER A 78 -4.58 -24.91 2.09
CA SER A 78 -4.41 -25.79 0.91
C SER A 78 -2.96 -25.90 0.44
N ASP A 79 -2.16 -24.90 0.73
CA ASP A 79 -0.72 -24.90 0.45
C ASP A 79 0.03 -24.15 1.56
N ALA A 80 0.42 -24.87 2.60
CA ALA A 80 1.13 -24.31 3.73
C ALA A 80 2.59 -23.91 3.42
N SER A 81 3.10 -24.29 2.25
CA SER A 81 4.46 -23.94 1.79
C SER A 81 4.51 -22.65 1.00
N CYS A 82 3.36 -22.11 0.59
CA CYS A 82 3.26 -20.89 -0.22
C CYS A 82 2.39 -19.84 0.44
N PHE A 83 2.87 -18.61 0.44
CA PHE A 83 2.10 -17.44 0.83
C PHE A 83 1.68 -16.66 -0.40
N SER A 84 0.50 -16.07 -0.35
CA SER A 84 0.12 -14.95 -1.22
C SER A 84 0.23 -13.66 -0.44
N ALA A 85 0.51 -12.56 -1.11
CA ALA A 85 0.36 -11.22 -0.54
C ALA A 85 -0.91 -10.58 -1.09
N TYR A 86 -1.57 -9.79 -0.28
CA TYR A 86 -2.68 -8.93 -0.68
C TYR A 86 -2.25 -7.48 -0.58
N LEU A 87 -2.32 -6.76 -1.71
CA LEU A 87 -2.06 -5.33 -1.76
C LEU A 87 -3.29 -4.60 -1.21
N ASP A 88 -3.15 -4.08 0.01
CA ASP A 88 -4.22 -3.38 0.70
C ASP A 88 -4.36 -1.94 0.20
N TRP A 89 -3.23 -1.26 0.01
CA TRP A 89 -3.22 0.14 -0.34
C TRP A 89 -1.98 0.54 -1.15
N ILE A 90 -2.16 1.39 -2.15
CA ILE A 90 -1.09 2.12 -2.83
C ILE A 90 -1.58 3.52 -3.19
N SER A 91 -0.82 4.52 -2.81
CA SER A 91 -1.13 5.91 -3.15
C SER A 91 0.14 6.74 -3.37
N VAL A 92 0.04 7.70 -4.26
CA VAL A 92 1.09 8.68 -4.58
C VAL A 92 0.44 10.03 -4.73
N LEU A 93 1.03 11.09 -4.16
CA LEU A 93 0.57 12.46 -4.35
C LEU A 93 0.37 12.75 -5.84
N LYS A 94 -0.74 13.37 -6.19
CA LYS A 94 -1.08 13.68 -7.60
C LYS A 94 0.03 14.48 -8.28
N SER A 95 0.67 15.40 -7.55
CA SER A 95 1.80 16.19 -8.02
C SER A 95 3.08 15.40 -8.30
N GLU A 96 3.21 14.19 -7.72
CA GLU A 96 4.39 13.32 -7.84
C GLU A 96 4.11 12.08 -8.74
N ARG A 97 2.92 11.98 -9.33
CA ARG A 97 2.59 10.92 -10.29
C ARG A 97 3.41 11.05 -11.57
N HIS A 98 3.49 9.97 -12.32
CA HIS A 98 4.30 9.84 -13.56
C HIS A 98 5.83 9.96 -13.36
N HIS A 99 6.31 10.02 -12.12
CA HIS A 99 7.72 10.00 -11.76
C HIS A 99 8.18 8.62 -11.28
N GLN A 100 7.47 7.55 -11.63
CA GLN A 100 7.77 6.15 -11.29
C GLN A 100 7.72 5.81 -9.77
N VAL A 101 7.15 6.68 -8.94
CA VAL A 101 7.07 6.46 -7.48
C VAL A 101 6.27 5.20 -7.15
N ALA A 102 5.08 5.04 -7.74
CA ALA A 102 4.24 3.85 -7.52
C ALA A 102 4.94 2.57 -7.98
N GLN A 103 5.65 2.61 -9.11
CA GLN A 103 6.41 1.46 -9.62
C GLN A 103 7.57 1.08 -8.69
N ALA A 104 8.28 2.07 -8.15
CA ALA A 104 9.36 1.84 -7.21
C ALA A 104 8.85 1.23 -5.89
N LEU A 105 7.76 1.75 -5.34
CA LEU A 105 7.09 1.19 -4.17
C LEU A 105 6.66 -0.28 -4.40
N LEU A 106 6.05 -0.54 -5.55
CA LEU A 106 5.62 -1.90 -5.91
C LEU A 106 6.80 -2.85 -6.08
N ASN A 107 7.90 -2.41 -6.66
CA ASN A 107 9.09 -3.22 -6.83
C ASN A 107 9.72 -3.60 -5.48
N GLU A 108 9.80 -2.65 -4.55
CA GLU A 108 10.28 -2.92 -3.18
C GLU A 108 9.38 -3.90 -2.46
N LEU A 109 8.05 -3.70 -2.53
CA LEU A 109 7.08 -4.64 -1.96
C LEU A 109 7.23 -6.05 -2.57
N LYS A 110 7.36 -6.18 -3.89
CA LYS A 110 7.57 -7.47 -4.58
C LYS A 110 8.85 -8.16 -4.09
N ALA A 111 9.93 -7.41 -3.87
CA ALA A 111 11.19 -7.94 -3.35
C ALA A 111 11.02 -8.49 -1.93
N GLU A 112 10.39 -7.75 -1.05
CA GLU A 112 10.12 -8.18 0.33
C GLU A 112 9.14 -9.37 0.39
N CYS A 113 8.07 -9.37 -0.42
CA CYS A 113 7.16 -10.51 -0.55
C CYS A 113 7.91 -11.78 -0.95
N ARG A 114 8.78 -11.69 -1.95
CA ARG A 114 9.61 -12.82 -2.39
C ARG A 114 10.54 -13.30 -1.29
N ALA A 115 11.19 -12.40 -0.56
CA ALA A 115 12.07 -12.73 0.56
C ALA A 115 11.34 -13.47 1.68
N ARG A 116 10.04 -13.23 1.83
CA ARG A 116 9.16 -13.90 2.80
C ARG A 116 8.46 -15.15 2.27
N GLY A 117 8.75 -15.57 1.04
CA GLY A 117 8.18 -16.78 0.44
C GLY A 117 6.83 -16.59 -0.23
N ALA A 118 6.37 -15.36 -0.46
CA ALA A 118 5.16 -15.11 -1.24
C ALA A 118 5.45 -15.25 -2.74
N GLY A 119 4.70 -16.10 -3.42
CA GLY A 119 4.81 -16.32 -4.86
C GLY A 119 3.82 -15.52 -5.70
N LEU A 120 2.85 -14.87 -5.07
CA LEU A 120 1.78 -14.14 -5.73
C LEU A 120 1.41 -12.87 -4.95
N LEU A 121 1.20 -11.76 -5.66
CA LEU A 121 0.60 -10.54 -5.12
C LEU A 121 -0.76 -10.32 -5.76
N ILE A 122 -1.81 -10.29 -4.95
CA ILE A 122 -3.19 -10.03 -5.38
C ILE A 122 -3.52 -8.57 -5.10
N ALA A 123 -4.09 -7.87 -6.07
CA ALA A 123 -4.54 -6.50 -5.93
C ALA A 123 -5.94 -6.32 -6.48
N LEU A 124 -6.75 -5.49 -5.85
CA LEU A 124 -8.00 -5.01 -6.43
C LEU A 124 -7.73 -3.72 -7.21
N MET A 125 -8.05 -3.76 -8.48
CA MET A 125 -7.89 -2.60 -9.36
C MET A 125 -9.14 -1.71 -9.27
N ALA A 126 -8.98 -0.51 -8.73
CA ALA A 126 -10.07 0.47 -8.68
C ALA A 126 -10.60 0.78 -10.08
N ASN A 127 -11.91 1.01 -10.18
CA ASN A 127 -12.57 1.30 -11.45
C ASN A 127 -12.41 2.79 -11.84
N ASN A 128 -11.16 3.22 -12.01
CA ASN A 128 -10.79 4.53 -12.55
C ASN A 128 -9.62 4.40 -13.52
N GLU A 129 -9.47 5.37 -14.41
CA GLU A 129 -8.48 5.32 -15.48
C GLU A 129 -7.03 5.24 -14.97
N GLU A 130 -6.72 5.89 -13.86
CA GLU A 130 -5.37 5.95 -13.31
C GLU A 130 -4.94 4.59 -12.77
N ALA A 131 -5.78 3.95 -11.95
CA ALA A 131 -5.53 2.61 -11.43
C ALA A 131 -5.43 1.59 -12.56
N GLN A 132 -6.35 1.66 -13.53
CA GLN A 132 -6.33 0.75 -14.69
C GLN A 132 -5.06 0.92 -15.53
N ARG A 133 -4.63 2.16 -15.77
CA ARG A 133 -3.38 2.44 -16.48
C ARG A 133 -2.18 1.91 -15.72
N PHE A 134 -2.12 2.14 -14.40
CA PHE A 134 -1.04 1.66 -13.56
C PHE A 134 -0.93 0.13 -13.62
N TYR A 135 -1.99 -0.60 -13.29
CA TYR A 135 -1.94 -2.06 -13.22
C TYR A 135 -1.73 -2.75 -14.58
N ARG A 136 -2.24 -2.18 -15.67
CA ARG A 136 -1.99 -2.72 -17.03
C ARG A 136 -0.54 -2.57 -17.49
N ASN A 137 0.22 -1.68 -16.87
CA ASN A 137 1.65 -1.47 -17.16
C ASN A 137 2.58 -2.16 -16.15
N VAL A 138 2.02 -2.91 -15.18
CA VAL A 138 2.83 -3.73 -14.27
C VAL A 138 3.30 -4.97 -15.00
N GLU A 139 4.63 -5.15 -15.06
CA GLU A 139 5.25 -6.34 -15.64
C GLU A 139 4.81 -7.59 -14.86
N ASP A 140 4.54 -8.69 -15.57
CA ASP A 140 4.05 -9.97 -15.02
C ASP A 140 2.67 -9.89 -14.35
N ALA A 141 1.91 -8.83 -14.54
CA ALA A 141 0.53 -8.75 -14.07
C ALA A 141 -0.46 -9.31 -15.10
N SER A 142 -1.48 -9.98 -14.61
CA SER A 142 -2.62 -10.43 -15.41
C SER A 142 -3.92 -10.23 -14.64
N ILE A 143 -4.99 -9.92 -15.37
CA ILE A 143 -6.32 -9.74 -14.78
C ILE A 143 -7.05 -11.07 -14.86
N HIS A 144 -7.46 -11.62 -13.73
CA HIS A 144 -8.16 -12.90 -13.64
C HIS A 144 -9.61 -12.73 -13.17
N ASP A 145 -9.79 -12.59 -11.85
CA ASP A 145 -11.09 -12.68 -11.21
C ASP A 145 -11.69 -11.31 -10.92
N THR A 146 -13.00 -11.29 -10.68
CA THR A 146 -13.70 -10.09 -10.19
C THR A 146 -13.83 -10.17 -8.67
N GLY A 147 -13.44 -9.11 -7.97
CA GLY A 147 -13.61 -8.98 -6.51
C GLY A 147 -15.09 -8.78 -6.14
N ILE A 148 -15.51 -9.37 -5.03
CA ILE A 148 -16.81 -9.15 -4.40
C ILE A 148 -16.64 -8.69 -2.96
N TRP A 149 -17.57 -7.85 -2.47
CA TRP A 149 -17.62 -7.38 -1.08
C TRP A 149 -18.84 -7.98 -0.41
N ILE A 150 -18.64 -8.60 0.74
CA ILE A 150 -19.72 -9.19 1.55
C ILE A 150 -19.66 -8.57 2.93
N GLU A 151 -20.73 -7.84 3.30
CA GLU A 151 -20.84 -7.29 4.64
C GLU A 151 -21.06 -8.38 5.67
N ILE A 152 -20.28 -8.35 6.74
CA ILE A 152 -20.44 -9.24 7.90
C ILE A 152 -21.28 -8.48 8.93
N LYS A 153 -22.51 -8.97 9.18
CA LYS A 153 -23.46 -8.40 10.14
C LYS A 153 -23.40 -9.13 11.47
#